data_4cba7e47c0874dbcf0d2aec2054af362
#
_entry.id   4cba7e47c0874dbcf0d2aec2054af362
#
_cell.length_a   1.000
_cell.length_b   1.000
_cell.length_c   1.000
_cell.angle_alpha   90.00
_cell.angle_beta   90.00
_cell.angle_gamma   90.00
#
_symmetry.space_group_name_H-M   'P 1'
#
loop_
_entity.id
_entity.type
_entity.pdbx_description
1 polymer ?
#
loop_
_entity_poly.entity_id
_entity_poly.type
_entity_poly.pdbx_seq_one_letter_code
_entity_poly.pdbx_strand_id
1 'polypeptide(L)'
;HRDMKQVPGFERKDVERLAGIDAREELARHNQELRKIYTFVRRKNRKNEFEAAYIQCFSSIREEAERAERLLKETSYEALRRQALEEGQICHGEYIHHNLLVAGGHMTVINFEKFSVDVQMNDLYLFMRKVLEKQNYDARLGRKMLKTYSEVRPLRDEELEYLGIRLLYPEKFWKLANY
;
A
#
# COMPACT_ATOMS: atom_id res chain seq x y z
N HIS A 1 12.88 -9.87 -1.05
CA HIS A 1 12.90 -9.32 0.33
C HIS A 1 13.83 -10.10 1.26
N ARG A 2 13.81 -11.45 1.24
CA ARG A 2 14.71 -12.25 2.09
C ARG A 2 16.17 -11.83 1.93
N ASP A 3 16.59 -11.56 0.72
CA ASP A 3 17.99 -11.27 0.35
C ASP A 3 18.28 -9.76 0.24
N MET A 4 17.23 -8.89 0.35
CA MET A 4 17.31 -7.43 0.30
C MET A 4 17.22 -6.81 1.71
N LYS A 5 17.99 -7.33 2.67
CA LYS A 5 17.89 -6.87 4.06
C LYS A 5 18.70 -5.63 4.36
N GLN A 6 19.82 -5.45 3.71
CA GLN A 6 20.68 -4.27 3.88
C GLN A 6 21.48 -4.04 2.61
N VAL A 7 21.59 -2.79 2.18
CA VAL A 7 22.62 -2.41 1.22
C VAL A 7 23.89 -2.08 2.01
N PRO A 8 24.99 -2.82 1.79
CA PRO A 8 26.26 -2.49 2.42
C PRO A 8 26.66 -1.04 2.10
N GLY A 9 27.03 -0.28 3.13
CA GLY A 9 27.48 1.10 2.97
C GLY A 9 26.44 2.19 3.13
N PHE A 10 25.17 1.86 3.45
CA PHE A 10 24.20 2.89 3.84
C PHE A 10 24.52 3.42 5.24
N GLU A 11 24.70 4.74 5.32
CA GLU A 11 24.77 5.46 6.58
C GLU A 11 23.37 5.91 7.02
N ARG A 12 23.22 6.27 8.29
CA ARG A 12 21.94 6.76 8.85
C ARG A 12 21.30 7.90 8.02
N LYS A 13 22.12 8.84 7.54
CA LYS A 13 21.66 9.93 6.66
C LYS A 13 21.09 9.47 5.33
N ASP A 14 21.58 8.34 4.79
CA ASP A 14 21.06 7.77 3.54
C ASP A 14 19.72 7.10 3.79
N VAL A 15 19.54 6.40 4.91
CA VAL A 15 18.27 5.82 5.33
C VAL A 15 17.22 6.92 5.52
N GLU A 16 17.55 8.01 6.20
CA GLU A 16 16.62 9.14 6.40
C GLU A 16 16.18 9.77 5.08
N ARG A 17 17.10 9.92 4.12
CA ARG A 17 16.82 10.46 2.78
C ARG A 17 15.99 9.53 1.92
N LEU A 18 16.16 8.22 2.08
CA LEU A 18 15.49 7.19 1.28
C LEU A 18 14.28 6.59 1.97
N ALA A 19 13.94 7.08 3.16
CA ALA A 19 12.78 6.60 3.90
C ALA A 19 11.49 6.80 3.09
N GLY A 20 10.69 5.75 3.02
CA GLY A 20 9.37 5.80 2.41
C GLY A 20 8.40 6.73 3.17
N ILE A 21 7.32 7.10 2.53
CA ILE A 21 6.26 7.91 3.16
C ILE A 21 5.62 7.11 4.30
N ASP A 22 5.48 7.73 5.46
CA ASP A 22 4.77 7.10 6.59
C ASP A 22 3.32 6.82 6.19
N ALA A 23 2.91 5.55 6.28
CA ALA A 23 1.57 5.12 5.88
C ALA A 23 0.46 5.84 6.68
N ARG A 24 0.73 6.28 7.92
CA ARG A 24 -0.23 7.06 8.73
C ARG A 24 -0.46 8.44 8.10
N GLU A 25 0.59 9.10 7.66
CA GLU A 25 0.53 10.39 6.97
C GLU A 25 -0.12 10.24 5.60
N GLU A 26 0.22 9.18 4.88
CA GLU A 26 -0.37 8.86 3.58
C GLU A 26 -1.89 8.68 3.68
N LEU A 27 -2.39 7.82 4.59
CA LEU A 27 -3.82 7.59 4.75
C LEU A 27 -4.56 8.85 5.26
N ALA A 28 -3.97 9.59 6.20
CA ALA A 28 -4.55 10.84 6.70
C ALA A 28 -4.70 11.87 5.58
N ARG A 29 -3.68 12.03 4.72
CA ARG A 29 -3.72 12.91 3.55
C ARG A 29 -4.78 12.48 2.55
N HIS A 30 -4.83 11.18 2.19
CA HIS A 30 -5.83 10.65 1.27
C HIS A 30 -7.26 10.86 1.80
N ASN A 31 -7.50 10.64 3.10
CA ASN A 31 -8.79 10.90 3.73
C ASN A 31 -9.17 12.38 3.70
N GLN A 32 -8.20 13.27 3.86
CA GLN A 32 -8.45 14.71 3.73
C GLN A 32 -8.81 15.09 2.29
N GLU A 33 -8.13 14.53 1.30
CA GLU A 33 -8.41 14.74 -0.12
C GLU A 33 -9.81 14.25 -0.48
N LEU A 34 -10.21 13.05 -0.06
CA LEU A 34 -11.56 12.53 -0.25
C LEU A 34 -12.64 13.47 0.32
N ARG A 35 -12.44 14.00 1.52
CA ARG A 35 -13.37 14.97 2.13
C ARG A 35 -13.44 16.29 1.36
N LYS A 36 -12.32 16.78 0.86
CA LYS A 36 -12.27 18.00 0.03
C LYS A 36 -13.04 17.81 -1.28
N ILE A 37 -12.81 16.68 -1.96
CA ILE A 37 -13.50 16.34 -3.21
C ILE A 37 -15.01 16.21 -2.96
N TYR A 38 -15.42 15.51 -1.91
CA TYR A 38 -16.83 15.40 -1.53
C TYR A 38 -17.49 16.76 -1.33
N THR A 39 -16.82 17.65 -0.58
CA THR A 39 -17.33 19.00 -0.32
C THR A 39 -17.46 19.81 -1.61
N PHE A 40 -16.50 19.69 -2.51
CA PHE A 40 -16.53 20.35 -3.82
C PHE A 40 -17.68 19.82 -4.69
N VAL A 41 -17.75 18.49 -4.88
CA VAL A 41 -18.75 17.84 -5.73
C VAL A 41 -20.17 18.07 -5.19
N ARG A 42 -20.36 18.01 -3.86
CA ARG A 42 -21.66 18.26 -3.22
C ARG A 42 -22.23 19.64 -3.55
N ARG A 43 -21.38 20.65 -3.68
CA ARG A 43 -21.79 22.06 -3.95
C ARG A 43 -22.15 22.31 -5.42
N LYS A 44 -21.82 21.40 -6.34
CA LYS A 44 -22.15 21.57 -7.75
C LYS A 44 -23.66 21.51 -7.99
N ASN A 45 -24.19 22.46 -8.74
CA ASN A 45 -25.62 22.48 -9.14
C ASN A 45 -25.96 21.34 -10.11
N ARG A 46 -25.03 21.01 -11.02
CA ARG A 46 -25.15 19.89 -11.95
C ARG A 46 -24.01 18.94 -11.72
N LYS A 47 -24.31 17.67 -11.56
CA LYS A 47 -23.36 16.59 -11.37
C LYS A 47 -23.43 15.65 -12.58
N ASN A 48 -22.28 15.19 -13.05
CA ASN A 48 -22.25 14.08 -14.01
C ASN A 48 -22.53 12.74 -13.28
N GLU A 49 -22.63 11.66 -14.04
CA GLU A 49 -22.94 10.33 -13.51
C GLU A 49 -21.91 9.84 -12.48
N PHE A 50 -20.62 10.07 -12.74
CA PHE A 50 -19.56 9.72 -11.81
C PHE A 50 -19.68 10.49 -10.49
N GLU A 51 -19.88 11.80 -10.55
CA GLU A 51 -20.03 12.65 -9.38
C GLU A 51 -21.27 12.29 -8.54
N ALA A 52 -22.37 11.93 -9.20
CA ALA A 52 -23.57 11.45 -8.53
C ALA A 52 -23.32 10.12 -7.81
N ALA A 53 -22.68 9.16 -8.47
CA ALA A 53 -22.29 7.88 -7.87
C ALA A 53 -21.30 8.08 -6.71
N TYR A 54 -20.31 8.99 -6.87
CA TYR A 54 -19.35 9.33 -5.82
C TYR A 54 -20.06 9.82 -4.55
N ILE A 55 -20.99 10.77 -4.67
CA ILE A 55 -21.76 11.30 -3.52
C ILE A 55 -22.57 10.19 -2.85
N GLN A 56 -23.16 9.31 -3.63
CA GLN A 56 -24.03 8.24 -3.13
C GLN A 56 -23.26 7.22 -2.28
N CYS A 57 -22.04 6.84 -2.69
CA CYS A 57 -21.25 5.83 -1.97
C CYS A 57 -20.26 6.43 -0.97
N PHE A 58 -20.07 7.75 -0.94
CA PHE A 58 -19.04 8.41 -0.15
C PHE A 58 -19.09 8.06 1.34
N SER A 59 -20.29 8.03 1.96
CA SER A 59 -20.39 7.80 3.43
C SER A 59 -19.80 6.44 3.82
N SER A 60 -20.18 5.37 3.11
CA SER A 60 -19.68 4.02 3.37
C SER A 60 -18.17 3.91 3.13
N ILE A 61 -17.70 4.47 2.03
CA ILE A 61 -16.27 4.45 1.69
C ILE A 61 -15.43 5.25 2.70
N ARG A 62 -15.95 6.42 3.14
CA ARG A 62 -15.28 7.23 4.16
C ARG A 62 -15.15 6.47 5.48
N GLU A 63 -16.19 5.76 5.92
CA GLU A 63 -16.16 4.97 7.14
C GLU A 63 -15.05 3.92 7.11
N GLU A 64 -14.91 3.20 5.99
CA GLU A 64 -13.83 2.21 5.80
C GLU A 64 -12.44 2.87 5.75
N ALA A 65 -12.31 4.00 5.05
CA ALA A 65 -11.06 4.74 4.94
C ALA A 65 -10.61 5.30 6.30
N GLU A 66 -11.52 5.91 7.07
CA GLU A 66 -11.25 6.42 8.42
C GLU A 66 -11.00 5.28 9.41
N ARG A 67 -11.65 4.12 9.25
CA ARG A 67 -11.40 2.92 10.03
C ARG A 67 -9.98 2.41 9.81
N ALA A 68 -9.53 2.31 8.56
CA ALA A 68 -8.15 1.89 8.25
C ALA A 68 -7.12 2.85 8.86
N GLU A 69 -7.36 4.17 8.78
CA GLU A 69 -6.49 5.18 9.41
C GLU A 69 -6.42 5.03 10.94
N ARG A 70 -7.57 4.79 11.60
CA ARG A 70 -7.59 4.55 13.07
C ARG A 70 -6.84 3.29 13.45
N LEU A 71 -7.16 2.16 12.79
CA LEU A 71 -6.50 0.88 13.05
C LEU A 71 -4.97 1.00 12.91
N LEU A 72 -4.49 1.70 11.88
CA LEU A 72 -3.06 1.88 11.67
C LEU A 72 -2.37 2.64 12.81
N LYS A 73 -3.08 3.56 13.47
CA LYS A 73 -2.57 4.31 14.64
C LYS A 73 -2.58 3.48 15.93
N GLU A 74 -3.48 2.49 16.02
CA GLU A 74 -3.68 1.65 17.20
C GLU A 74 -2.79 0.39 17.20
N THR A 75 -2.16 0.09 16.05
CA THR A 75 -1.33 -1.11 15.87
C THR A 75 0.15 -0.87 16.17
N SER A 76 0.94 -1.94 16.10
CA SER A 76 2.42 -1.91 16.22
C SER A 76 3.13 -1.32 14.99
N TYR A 77 2.42 -0.69 14.03
CA TYR A 77 3.02 -0.17 12.81
C TYR A 77 4.20 0.77 13.05
N GLU A 78 4.13 1.63 14.07
CA GLU A 78 5.24 2.54 14.39
C GLU A 78 6.51 1.77 14.75
N ALA A 79 6.39 0.73 15.57
CA ALA A 79 7.52 -0.12 15.93
C ALA A 79 8.02 -0.90 14.73
N LEU A 80 7.12 -1.44 13.90
CA LEU A 80 7.44 -2.14 12.66
C LEU A 80 8.22 -1.25 11.69
N ARG A 81 7.76 0.00 11.49
CA ARG A 81 8.42 0.96 10.61
C ARG A 81 9.78 1.39 11.15
N ARG A 82 9.87 1.69 12.45
CA ARG A 82 11.14 2.04 13.08
C ARG A 82 12.17 0.92 12.89
N GLN A 83 11.80 -0.32 13.16
CA GLN A 83 12.66 -1.47 12.93
C GLN A 83 13.11 -1.57 11.47
N ALA A 84 12.19 -1.39 10.50
CA ALA A 84 12.51 -1.45 9.09
C ALA A 84 13.55 -0.38 8.68
N LEU A 85 13.44 0.83 9.23
CA LEU A 85 14.41 1.91 9.01
C LEU A 85 15.75 1.62 9.68
N GLU A 86 15.77 1.13 10.92
CA GLU A 86 16.98 0.76 11.64
C GLU A 86 17.75 -0.39 10.94
N GLU A 87 17.02 -1.36 10.40
CA GLU A 87 17.58 -2.48 9.64
C GLU A 87 17.90 -2.13 8.19
N GLY A 88 17.52 -0.95 7.69
CA GLY A 88 17.70 -0.56 6.30
C GLY A 88 16.94 -1.48 5.32
N GLN A 89 15.72 -1.89 5.66
CA GLN A 89 14.92 -2.77 4.81
C GLN A 89 14.54 -2.07 3.51
N ILE A 90 14.87 -2.69 2.37
CA ILE A 90 14.64 -2.10 1.06
C ILE A 90 13.32 -2.59 0.48
N CYS A 91 12.53 -1.63 0.01
CA CYS A 91 11.36 -1.84 -0.84
C CYS A 91 11.69 -1.44 -2.29
N HIS A 92 11.12 -2.13 -3.24
CA HIS A 92 11.16 -1.78 -4.65
C HIS A 92 10.38 -0.47 -4.93
N GLY A 93 9.31 -0.22 -4.15
CA GLY A 93 8.45 0.96 -4.27
C GLY A 93 7.40 0.90 -5.40
N GLU A 94 7.63 0.07 -6.42
CA GLU A 94 6.70 -0.20 -7.52
C GLU A 94 6.68 -1.68 -7.90
N TYR A 95 6.60 -2.57 -6.92
CA TYR A 95 6.57 -4.02 -7.15
C TYR A 95 5.20 -4.44 -7.70
N ILE A 96 5.05 -4.33 -9.01
CA ILE A 96 3.84 -4.68 -9.77
C ILE A 96 4.18 -5.58 -10.96
N HIS A 97 3.17 -6.26 -11.52
CA HIS A 97 3.38 -7.22 -12.60
C HIS A 97 4.03 -6.64 -13.87
N HIS A 98 3.91 -5.33 -14.13
CA HIS A 98 4.58 -4.67 -15.26
C HIS A 98 6.10 -4.57 -15.07
N ASN A 99 6.58 -4.62 -13.83
CA ASN A 99 7.99 -4.56 -13.50
C ASN A 99 8.60 -5.96 -13.28
N LEU A 100 7.87 -7.01 -13.69
CA LEU A 100 8.31 -8.40 -13.63
C LEU A 100 8.41 -8.95 -15.05
N LEU A 101 9.63 -9.22 -15.50
CA LEU A 101 9.90 -9.87 -16.80
C LEU A 101 10.11 -11.35 -16.58
N VAL A 102 9.37 -12.18 -17.33
CA VAL A 102 9.52 -13.63 -17.29
C VAL A 102 9.96 -14.10 -18.67
N ALA A 103 11.14 -14.67 -18.75
CA ALA A 103 11.71 -15.21 -19.98
C ALA A 103 12.61 -16.42 -19.69
N GLY A 104 12.49 -17.48 -20.47
CA GLY A 104 13.34 -18.67 -20.35
C GLY A 104 13.32 -19.34 -18.98
N GLY A 105 12.21 -19.27 -18.24
CA GLY A 105 12.09 -19.80 -16.89
C GLY A 105 12.72 -18.93 -15.80
N HIS A 106 13.27 -17.78 -16.16
CA HIS A 106 13.82 -16.78 -15.22
C HIS A 106 12.87 -15.61 -15.04
N MET A 107 12.84 -15.05 -13.83
CA MET A 107 12.12 -13.84 -13.52
C MET A 107 13.10 -12.73 -13.15
N THR A 108 12.95 -11.58 -13.81
CA THR A 108 13.77 -10.38 -13.56
C THR A 108 12.86 -9.26 -13.09
N VAL A 109 13.28 -8.57 -12.03
CA VAL A 109 12.62 -7.35 -11.52
C VAL A 109 13.35 -6.14 -12.09
N ILE A 110 12.61 -5.16 -12.63
CA ILE A 110 13.14 -3.96 -13.27
C ILE A 110 12.50 -2.70 -12.68
N ASN A 111 13.03 -1.52 -13.02
CA ASN A 111 12.50 -0.19 -12.66
C ASN A 111 12.54 0.10 -11.15
N PHE A 112 13.74 0.16 -10.60
CA PHE A 112 13.99 0.46 -9.18
C PHE A 112 14.04 1.97 -8.85
N GLU A 113 13.59 2.86 -9.73
CA GLU A 113 13.69 4.31 -9.52
C GLU A 113 12.92 4.82 -8.28
N LYS A 114 11.93 4.05 -7.83
CA LYS A 114 11.12 4.39 -6.65
C LYS A 114 11.49 3.58 -5.40
N PHE A 115 12.66 2.95 -5.41
CA PHE A 115 13.09 2.20 -4.24
C PHE A 115 13.14 3.11 -2.99
N SER A 116 12.85 2.53 -1.85
CA SER A 116 12.87 3.24 -0.58
C SER A 116 13.29 2.30 0.55
N VAL A 117 13.68 2.89 1.68
CA VAL A 117 13.85 2.15 2.92
C VAL A 117 12.55 2.23 3.70
N ASP A 118 11.87 1.10 3.87
CA ASP A 118 10.56 1.04 4.51
C ASP A 118 10.17 -0.41 4.85
N VAL A 119 9.00 -0.56 5.44
CA VAL A 119 8.37 -1.86 5.72
C VAL A 119 8.15 -2.63 4.41
N GLN A 120 8.83 -3.76 4.23
CA GLN A 120 8.77 -4.56 3.00
C GLN A 120 7.37 -5.07 2.63
N MET A 121 6.43 -5.02 3.59
CA MET A 121 5.02 -5.32 3.31
C MET A 121 4.36 -4.32 2.36
N ASN A 122 4.94 -3.14 2.15
CA ASN A 122 4.46 -2.18 1.14
C ASN A 122 4.53 -2.75 -0.27
N ASP A 123 5.61 -3.45 -0.62
CA ASP A 123 5.73 -4.11 -1.92
C ASP A 123 4.76 -5.28 -2.06
N LEU A 124 4.62 -6.10 -1.01
CA LEU A 124 3.66 -7.21 -1.02
C LEU A 124 2.22 -6.68 -1.13
N TYR A 125 1.87 -5.65 -0.37
CA TYR A 125 0.58 -4.95 -0.46
C TYR A 125 0.31 -4.48 -1.89
N LEU A 126 1.25 -3.75 -2.48
CA LEU A 126 1.08 -3.18 -3.81
C LEU A 126 0.86 -4.26 -4.87
N PHE A 127 1.64 -5.34 -4.80
CA PHE A 127 1.50 -6.47 -5.71
C PHE A 127 0.16 -7.19 -5.53
N MET A 128 -0.18 -7.56 -4.29
CA MET A 128 -1.44 -8.23 -3.98
C MET A 128 -2.64 -7.40 -4.41
N ARG A 129 -2.67 -6.12 -4.05
CA ARG A 129 -3.75 -5.21 -4.43
C ARG A 129 -3.95 -5.17 -5.94
N LYS A 130 -2.86 -4.98 -6.72
CA LYS A 130 -2.92 -4.92 -8.19
C LYS A 130 -3.40 -6.22 -8.84
N VAL A 131 -3.02 -7.37 -8.27
CA VAL A 131 -3.50 -8.67 -8.74
C VAL A 131 -4.96 -8.89 -8.37
N LEU A 132 -5.32 -8.63 -7.12
CA LEU A 132 -6.68 -8.84 -6.61
C LEU A 132 -7.71 -7.92 -7.27
N GLU A 133 -7.35 -6.65 -7.55
CA GLU A 133 -8.21 -5.73 -8.31
C GLU A 133 -8.62 -6.31 -9.67
N LYS A 134 -7.73 -7.05 -10.35
CA LYS A 134 -8.00 -7.69 -11.65
C LYS A 134 -8.77 -9.00 -11.52
N GLN A 135 -8.82 -9.58 -10.34
CA GLN A 135 -9.44 -10.86 -10.04
C GLN A 135 -10.65 -10.72 -9.11
N ASN A 136 -11.35 -9.60 -9.19
CA ASN A 136 -12.55 -9.28 -8.41
C ASN A 136 -12.36 -9.57 -6.90
N TYR A 137 -11.16 -9.32 -6.37
CA TYR A 137 -10.81 -9.54 -4.96
C TYR A 137 -11.03 -10.99 -4.50
N ASP A 138 -10.67 -11.98 -5.34
CA ASP A 138 -10.76 -13.39 -4.97
C ASP A 138 -9.93 -13.69 -3.71
N ALA A 139 -10.61 -13.98 -2.61
CA ALA A 139 -10.01 -14.28 -1.33
C ALA A 139 -9.18 -15.58 -1.33
N ARG A 140 -9.49 -16.55 -2.22
CA ARG A 140 -8.69 -17.79 -2.35
C ARG A 140 -7.33 -17.47 -2.96
N LEU A 141 -7.32 -16.64 -3.99
CA LEU A 141 -6.08 -16.17 -4.60
C LEU A 141 -5.24 -15.37 -3.59
N GLY A 142 -5.86 -14.44 -2.82
CA GLY A 142 -5.18 -13.69 -1.78
C GLY A 142 -4.50 -14.60 -0.74
N ARG A 143 -5.21 -15.61 -0.23
CA ARG A 143 -4.65 -16.59 0.70
C ARG A 143 -3.50 -17.39 0.09
N LYS A 144 -3.62 -17.78 -1.19
CA LYS A 144 -2.55 -18.48 -1.90
C LYS A 144 -1.29 -17.62 -2.02
N MET A 145 -1.45 -16.34 -2.37
CA MET A 145 -0.32 -15.41 -2.46
C MET A 145 0.41 -15.25 -1.11
N LEU A 146 -0.35 -15.06 -0.02
CA LEU A 146 0.22 -14.97 1.33
C LEU A 146 0.95 -16.23 1.73
N LYS A 147 0.34 -17.39 1.50
CA LYS A 147 0.96 -18.68 1.80
C LYS A 147 2.29 -18.84 1.06
N THR A 148 2.29 -18.63 -0.26
CA THR A 148 3.50 -18.76 -1.09
C THR A 148 4.60 -17.79 -0.65
N TYR A 149 4.25 -16.56 -0.30
CA TYR A 149 5.21 -15.59 0.22
C TYR A 149 5.79 -16.04 1.57
N SER A 150 4.94 -16.53 2.47
CA SER A 150 5.33 -16.97 3.81
C SER A 150 6.21 -18.23 3.81
N GLU A 151 6.10 -19.07 2.78
CA GLU A 151 6.99 -20.24 2.58
C GLU A 151 8.44 -19.82 2.32
N VAL A 152 8.66 -18.65 1.70
CA VAL A 152 10.00 -18.12 1.40
C VAL A 152 10.50 -17.18 2.51
N ARG A 153 9.62 -16.36 3.05
CA ARG A 153 9.86 -15.39 4.13
C ARG A 153 8.69 -15.45 5.11
N PRO A 154 8.87 -16.12 6.26
CA PRO A 154 7.82 -16.16 7.28
C PRO A 154 7.36 -14.77 7.67
N LEU A 155 6.05 -14.57 7.76
CA LEU A 155 5.43 -13.32 8.13
C LEU A 155 5.16 -13.30 9.64
N ARG A 156 5.43 -12.16 10.27
CA ARG A 156 5.09 -11.90 11.67
C ARG A 156 3.65 -11.39 11.76
N ASP A 157 3.04 -11.50 12.93
CA ASP A 157 1.66 -11.08 13.15
C ASP A 157 1.47 -9.58 12.89
N GLU A 158 2.44 -8.74 13.28
CA GLU A 158 2.42 -7.29 13.05
C GLU A 158 2.50 -6.94 11.54
N GLU A 159 3.20 -7.74 10.76
CA GLU A 159 3.30 -7.58 9.31
C GLU A 159 1.98 -7.98 8.62
N LEU A 160 1.33 -9.04 9.11
CA LEU A 160 0.01 -9.46 8.63
C LEU A 160 -1.07 -8.44 8.98
N GLU A 161 -1.04 -7.91 10.20
CA GLU A 161 -1.95 -6.86 10.66
C GLU A 161 -1.80 -5.61 9.78
N TYR A 162 -0.58 -5.13 9.60
CA TYR A 162 -0.29 -3.98 8.73
C TYR A 162 -0.78 -4.21 7.30
N LEU A 163 -0.46 -5.36 6.71
CA LEU A 163 -0.90 -5.71 5.36
C LEU A 163 -2.42 -5.75 5.25
N GLY A 164 -3.11 -6.31 6.25
CA GLY A 164 -4.57 -6.35 6.32
C GLY A 164 -5.19 -4.96 6.32
N ILE A 165 -4.64 -4.04 7.10
CA ILE A 165 -5.10 -2.64 7.17
C ILE A 165 -4.88 -1.92 5.83
N ARG A 166 -3.73 -2.12 5.19
CA ARG A 166 -3.44 -1.56 3.87
C ARG A 166 -4.42 -2.08 2.79
N LEU A 167 -4.80 -3.36 2.86
CA LEU A 167 -5.79 -3.96 1.95
C LEU A 167 -7.23 -3.53 2.25
N LEU A 168 -7.54 -3.18 3.49
CA LEU A 168 -8.84 -2.63 3.90
C LEU A 168 -9.05 -1.22 3.32
N TYR A 169 -7.99 -0.41 3.20
CA TYR A 169 -8.08 0.95 2.71
C TYR A 169 -8.62 0.98 1.27
N PRO A 170 -9.63 1.82 0.94
CA PRO A 170 -10.25 1.87 -0.39
C PRO A 170 -9.42 2.68 -1.39
N GLU A 171 -8.18 2.28 -1.61
CA GLU A 171 -7.18 2.95 -2.44
C GLU A 171 -7.65 3.22 -3.86
N LYS A 172 -8.39 2.26 -4.47
CA LYS A 172 -8.92 2.43 -5.82
C LYS A 172 -9.95 3.56 -5.89
N PHE A 173 -10.79 3.68 -4.87
CA PHE A 173 -11.77 4.76 -4.81
C PHE A 173 -11.08 6.13 -4.68
N TRP A 174 -10.08 6.23 -3.78
CA TRP A 174 -9.28 7.44 -3.66
C TRP A 174 -8.64 7.84 -4.99
N LYS A 175 -8.02 6.89 -5.72
CA LYS A 175 -7.42 7.14 -7.03
C LYS A 175 -8.43 7.62 -8.06
N LEU A 176 -9.61 6.99 -8.12
CA LEU A 176 -10.68 7.41 -9.03
C LEU A 176 -11.22 8.81 -8.70
N ALA A 177 -11.29 9.15 -7.43
CA ALA A 177 -11.75 10.47 -6.99
C ALA A 177 -10.78 11.60 -7.37
N ASN A 178 -9.49 11.31 -7.44
CA ASN A 178 -8.43 12.27 -7.79
C ASN A 178 -8.08 12.30 -9.29
N TYR A 179 -8.80 11.54 -10.12
CA TYR A 179 -8.63 11.52 -11.58
C TYR A 179 -9.48 12.59 -12.24
#